data_f21b5942fa2153f0c54e3c12b51256f0
#
_entry.id   f21b5942fa2153f0c54e3c12b51256f0
#
_cell.length_a   1.000
_cell.length_b   1.000
_cell.length_c   1.000
_cell.angle_alpha   90.00
_cell.angle_beta   90.00
_cell.angle_gamma   90.00
#
_symmetry.space_group_name_H-M   'P 1'
#
loop_
_entity.id
_entity.type
_entity.pdbx_description
1 polymer ?
#
loop_
_entity_poly.entity_id
_entity_poly.type
_entity_poly.pdbx_seq_one_letter_code
_entity_poly.pdbx_strand_id
1 'polypeptide(L)'
;MSSNLQMKILAKETAIYGMSSIIGKFLNWLLVPLYTYVLQQQSDYGIVTNLYAWTALLLVILTYGMETGFFRFANKEGLHPKTVYGTSLITLFSTSALFAILCAIYSQPIANALGYPTHTEFITLLAIVVAMDAFASIPFAYLRYTKRALPFAALKLLFVFLNIVLNLFFLVICPTIQEWAIIGAWYNASYGVGYVFVANIIATAIQTVCLLPYIIEGFKKSDTREASTLPQTYFSWDILKQMLRYSLPLLVLGVCGIMNQTLDRILLPFFYQGADAQTQLGIYGACFKVAMVMMMFTQAFRYAYEPFVFAKHKDKQSVEAYADAMKYYIIFSYMILLGMIFYLDLLKFIIAPSYWEGLKIVPIVLWAYVFQGVYFNLSFWYKLTDKTQWGAYFSMIGVVITIAIQVLFVPRIGYIASALSGAICYFIIMVLSYLIGRKHLTIPYDLKSIGIYTLITVALLGIYYLLKGCITGWNEYIFMIVGTLLFALYIVLFYRKDLRFLLKRK
;
A
#
# COMPACT_ATOMS: atom_id res chain seq x y z
N MET A 1 17.36 10.21 31.64
CA MET A 1 15.94 10.05 31.33
C MET A 1 15.56 8.61 31.66
N SER A 2 14.49 8.35 32.43
CA SER A 2 14.12 6.97 32.78
C SER A 2 13.70 6.17 31.54
N SER A 3 14.04 4.88 31.48
CA SER A 3 13.68 3.96 30.38
C SER A 3 12.18 4.02 30.02
N ASN A 4 11.32 4.18 31.04
CA ASN A 4 9.86 4.32 30.86
C ASN A 4 9.46 5.61 30.12
N LEU A 5 10.18 6.72 30.27
CA LEU A 5 9.89 7.97 29.59
C LEU A 5 10.30 7.90 28.12
N GLN A 6 11.45 7.27 27.83
CA GLN A 6 11.90 7.04 26.46
C GLN A 6 10.95 6.11 25.70
N MET A 7 10.45 5.05 26.33
CA MET A 7 9.45 4.15 25.76
C MET A 7 8.11 4.85 25.45
N LYS A 8 7.64 5.73 26.34
CA LYS A 8 6.42 6.52 26.11
C LYS A 8 6.58 7.50 24.94
N ILE A 9 7.71 8.17 24.83
CA ILE A 9 8.01 9.08 23.72
C ILE A 9 8.05 8.30 22.39
N LEU A 10 8.77 7.18 22.36
CA LEU A 10 8.85 6.32 21.17
C LEU A 10 7.48 5.79 20.75
N ALA A 11 6.66 5.34 21.69
CA ALA A 11 5.29 4.88 21.41
C ALA A 11 4.43 6.01 20.85
N LYS A 12 4.52 7.23 21.40
CA LYS A 12 3.80 8.41 20.90
C LYS A 12 4.23 8.77 19.47
N GLU A 13 5.52 8.81 19.19
CA GLU A 13 6.05 9.11 17.86
C GLU A 13 5.61 8.04 16.84
N THR A 14 5.75 6.76 17.18
CA THR A 14 5.32 5.64 16.34
C THR A 14 3.82 5.70 16.05
N ALA A 15 3.01 6.05 17.05
CA ALA A 15 1.58 6.23 16.87
C ALA A 15 1.26 7.38 15.89
N ILE A 16 1.94 8.53 16.00
CA ILE A 16 1.75 9.67 15.09
C ILE A 16 2.11 9.27 13.65
N TYR A 17 3.26 8.62 13.43
CA TYR A 17 3.67 8.15 12.09
C TYR A 17 2.70 7.09 11.53
N GLY A 18 2.30 6.13 12.34
CA GLY A 18 1.35 5.08 11.94
C GLY A 18 -0.03 5.65 11.62
N MET A 19 -0.59 6.46 12.51
CA MET A 19 -1.91 7.07 12.31
C MET A 19 -1.95 8.00 11.11
N SER A 20 -0.95 8.87 10.92
CA SER A 20 -0.90 9.75 9.74
C SER A 20 -0.86 8.97 8.42
N SER A 21 -0.16 7.84 8.40
CA SER A 21 -0.13 6.95 7.22
C SER A 21 -1.48 6.27 6.97
N ILE A 22 -2.15 5.77 8.01
CA ILE A 22 -3.47 5.12 7.87
C ILE A 22 -4.53 6.13 7.46
N ILE A 23 -4.58 7.29 8.14
CA ILE A 23 -5.50 8.38 7.81
C ILE A 23 -5.28 8.86 6.38
N GLY A 24 -4.02 9.05 5.96
CA GLY A 24 -3.70 9.44 4.60
C GLY A 24 -4.22 8.45 3.55
N LYS A 25 -4.07 7.15 3.80
CA LYS A 25 -4.60 6.10 2.91
C LYS A 25 -6.13 6.06 2.88
N PHE A 26 -6.77 6.22 4.04
CA PHE A 26 -8.23 6.28 4.13
C PHE A 26 -8.79 7.49 3.39
N LEU A 27 -8.22 8.67 3.61
CA LEU A 27 -8.62 9.88 2.91
C LEU A 27 -8.42 9.77 1.39
N ASN A 28 -7.29 9.21 0.95
CA ASN A 28 -7.05 8.98 -0.49
C ASN A 28 -8.01 7.93 -1.08
N TRP A 29 -8.46 6.96 -0.26
CA TRP A 29 -9.48 6.00 -0.65
C TRP A 29 -10.84 6.67 -0.92
N LEU A 30 -11.17 7.78 -0.24
CA LEU A 30 -12.39 8.56 -0.48
C LEU A 30 -12.44 9.20 -1.89
N LEU A 31 -11.33 9.24 -2.63
CA LEU A 31 -11.33 9.64 -4.04
C LEU A 31 -11.94 8.58 -4.96
N VAL A 32 -12.12 7.34 -4.50
CA VAL A 32 -12.69 6.26 -5.32
C VAL A 32 -14.14 6.55 -5.72
N PRO A 33 -15.06 6.89 -4.79
CA PRO A 33 -16.39 7.34 -5.18
C PRO A 33 -16.32 8.51 -6.17
N LEU A 34 -15.52 9.54 -5.89
CA LEU A 34 -15.38 10.69 -6.77
C LEU A 34 -15.04 10.26 -8.20
N TYR A 35 -13.99 9.48 -8.37
CA TYR A 35 -13.55 9.07 -9.71
C TYR A 35 -14.56 8.19 -10.41
N THR A 36 -15.17 7.22 -9.72
CA THR A 36 -16.10 6.29 -10.35
C THR A 36 -17.43 6.94 -10.74
N TYR A 37 -17.89 7.98 -10.02
CA TYR A 37 -19.13 8.68 -10.35
C TYR A 37 -18.95 9.87 -11.31
N VAL A 38 -17.74 10.45 -11.37
CA VAL A 38 -17.50 11.69 -12.12
C VAL A 38 -16.80 11.45 -13.46
N LEU A 39 -15.87 10.47 -13.52
CA LEU A 39 -15.22 10.12 -14.78
C LEU A 39 -16.24 9.49 -15.73
N GLN A 40 -16.21 9.93 -17.01
CA GLN A 40 -17.25 9.58 -17.97
C GLN A 40 -17.26 8.12 -18.35
N GLN A 41 -16.07 7.48 -18.44
CA GLN A 41 -15.90 6.10 -18.88
C GLN A 41 -15.16 5.27 -17.83
N GLN A 42 -15.48 3.98 -17.81
CA GLN A 42 -14.76 3.02 -16.97
C GLN A 42 -13.27 2.91 -17.36
N SER A 43 -12.97 3.06 -18.64
CA SER A 43 -11.59 3.11 -19.17
C SER A 43 -10.78 4.24 -18.56
N ASP A 44 -11.39 5.40 -18.26
CA ASP A 44 -10.73 6.53 -17.62
C ASP A 44 -10.18 6.15 -16.24
N TYR A 45 -10.98 5.44 -15.46
CA TYR A 45 -10.52 4.93 -14.16
C TYR A 45 -9.50 3.80 -14.33
N GLY A 46 -9.56 3.06 -15.43
CA GLY A 46 -8.54 2.09 -15.83
C GLY A 46 -7.17 2.75 -16.05
N ILE A 47 -7.15 3.87 -16.77
CA ILE A 47 -5.93 4.68 -17.01
C ILE A 47 -5.34 5.14 -15.66
N VAL A 48 -6.16 5.70 -14.77
CA VAL A 48 -5.73 6.12 -13.43
C VAL A 48 -5.13 4.93 -12.65
N THR A 49 -5.82 3.79 -12.68
CA THR A 49 -5.39 2.57 -11.95
C THR A 49 -4.06 2.03 -12.49
N ASN A 50 -3.89 1.96 -13.80
CA ASN A 50 -2.66 1.49 -14.44
C ASN A 50 -1.47 2.42 -14.14
N LEU A 51 -1.63 3.69 -14.42
CA LEU A 51 -0.54 4.65 -14.28
C LEU A 51 -0.10 4.83 -12.83
N TYR A 52 -1.00 4.79 -11.85
CA TYR A 52 -0.62 4.76 -10.44
C TYR A 52 0.05 3.44 -10.02
N ALA A 53 -0.25 2.32 -10.65
CA ALA A 53 0.47 1.07 -10.41
C ALA A 53 1.94 1.17 -10.91
N TRP A 54 2.15 1.75 -12.09
CA TRP A 54 3.48 2.07 -12.59
C TRP A 54 4.21 3.08 -11.71
N THR A 55 3.54 4.15 -11.27
CA THR A 55 4.11 5.14 -10.34
C THR A 55 4.63 4.49 -9.07
N ALA A 56 3.86 3.57 -8.47
CA ALA A 56 4.26 2.87 -7.26
C ALA A 56 5.51 1.99 -7.47
N LEU A 57 5.60 1.29 -8.60
CA LEU A 57 6.77 0.48 -8.95
C LEU A 57 8.00 1.35 -9.21
N LEU A 58 7.85 2.40 -10.03
CA LEU A 58 8.94 3.31 -10.38
C LEU A 58 9.48 4.08 -9.18
N LEU A 59 8.63 4.45 -8.22
CA LEU A 59 9.05 5.10 -6.99
C LEU A 59 10.01 4.21 -6.17
N VAL A 60 9.72 2.92 -6.05
CA VAL A 60 10.61 1.97 -5.36
C VAL A 60 11.93 1.81 -6.10
N ILE A 61 11.88 1.71 -7.43
CA ILE A 61 13.08 1.63 -8.26
C ILE A 61 13.93 2.90 -8.10
N LEU A 62 13.30 4.08 -8.14
CA LEU A 62 14.00 5.36 -8.14
C LEU A 62 14.54 5.75 -6.76
N THR A 63 13.95 5.25 -5.67
CA THR A 63 14.47 5.43 -4.31
C THR A 63 15.58 4.43 -3.95
N TYR A 64 15.67 3.33 -4.66
CA TYR A 64 16.67 2.23 -4.55
C TYR A 64 17.19 1.95 -3.13
N GLY A 65 16.29 2.01 -2.13
CA GLY A 65 16.60 1.69 -0.73
C GLY A 65 17.44 2.74 -0.01
N MET A 66 17.65 3.93 -0.58
CA MET A 66 18.47 5.01 0.02
C MET A 66 17.93 5.52 1.34
N GLU A 67 16.63 5.46 1.56
CA GLU A 67 16.03 5.82 2.86
C GLU A 67 16.56 4.90 3.99
N THR A 68 16.57 3.60 3.76
CA THR A 68 17.12 2.62 4.72
C THR A 68 18.64 2.79 4.87
N GLY A 69 19.31 3.05 3.76
CA GLY A 69 20.73 3.40 3.74
C GLY A 69 21.00 4.63 4.60
N PHE A 70 20.24 5.71 4.42
CA PHE A 70 20.37 6.94 5.21
C PHE A 70 20.27 6.64 6.71
N PHE A 71 19.22 5.94 7.18
CA PHE A 71 19.08 5.61 8.60
C PHE A 71 20.25 4.81 9.14
N ARG A 72 20.75 3.84 8.39
CA ARG A 72 21.89 3.01 8.82
C ARG A 72 23.16 3.81 8.94
N PHE A 73 23.50 4.59 7.91
CA PHE A 73 24.78 5.30 7.84
C PHE A 73 24.79 6.60 8.65
N ALA A 74 23.65 7.27 8.82
CA ALA A 74 23.53 8.44 9.70
C ALA A 74 23.72 8.10 11.19
N ASN A 75 23.48 6.83 11.59
CA ASN A 75 23.74 6.33 12.95
C ASN A 75 25.07 5.58 13.08
N LYS A 76 25.90 5.54 12.01
CA LYS A 76 27.19 4.84 12.05
C LYS A 76 28.26 5.72 12.66
N GLU A 77 28.96 5.19 13.66
CA GLU A 77 30.10 5.87 14.29
C GLU A 77 31.16 6.27 13.26
N GLY A 78 31.75 7.45 13.44
CA GLY A 78 32.77 8.00 12.55
C GLY A 78 32.23 8.69 11.29
N LEU A 79 30.94 8.67 11.00
CA LEU A 79 30.34 9.42 9.89
C LEU A 79 29.55 10.62 10.39
N HIS A 80 29.63 11.73 9.65
CA HIS A 80 28.83 12.91 9.97
C HIS A 80 27.41 12.76 9.38
N PRO A 81 26.32 12.77 10.20
CA PRO A 81 24.96 12.52 9.72
C PRO A 81 24.51 13.45 8.60
N LYS A 82 24.94 14.73 8.65
CA LYS A 82 24.60 15.72 7.60
C LYS A 82 25.33 15.47 6.28
N THR A 83 26.55 14.88 6.33
CA THR A 83 27.24 14.43 5.09
C THR A 83 26.50 13.24 4.46
N VAL A 84 26.03 12.30 5.27
CA VAL A 84 25.19 11.18 4.79
C VAL A 84 23.89 11.70 4.20
N TYR A 85 23.24 12.66 4.85
CA TYR A 85 22.03 13.32 4.36
C TYR A 85 22.27 14.01 3.01
N GLY A 86 23.27 14.88 2.91
CA GLY A 86 23.59 15.60 1.68
C GLY A 86 23.94 14.66 0.54
N THR A 87 24.77 13.63 0.81
CA THR A 87 25.14 12.61 -0.18
C THR A 87 23.88 11.89 -0.72
N SER A 88 22.97 11.46 0.18
CA SER A 88 21.74 10.78 -0.20
C SER A 88 20.81 11.68 -1.03
N LEU A 89 20.64 12.93 -0.58
CA LEU A 89 19.73 13.89 -1.21
C LEU A 89 20.21 14.32 -2.59
N ILE A 90 21.52 14.66 -2.74
CA ILE A 90 22.11 15.05 -4.03
C ILE A 90 22.02 13.88 -5.00
N THR A 91 22.31 12.67 -4.56
CA THR A 91 22.24 11.48 -5.42
C THR A 91 20.81 11.24 -5.91
N LEU A 92 19.82 11.25 -5.00
CA LEU A 92 18.41 11.07 -5.39
C LEU A 92 17.90 12.22 -6.26
N PHE A 93 18.28 13.46 -5.99
CA PHE A 93 17.94 14.58 -6.86
C PHE A 93 18.45 14.35 -8.27
N SER A 94 19.74 14.00 -8.43
CA SER A 94 20.37 13.80 -9.74
C SER A 94 19.74 12.65 -10.51
N THR A 95 19.50 11.50 -9.86
CA THR A 95 18.88 10.33 -10.51
C THR A 95 17.42 10.57 -10.84
N SER A 96 16.68 11.26 -9.97
CA SER A 96 15.27 11.61 -10.20
C SER A 96 15.09 12.64 -11.30
N ALA A 97 15.96 13.66 -11.33
CA ALA A 97 15.96 14.66 -12.41
C ALA A 97 16.28 14.02 -13.76
N LEU A 98 17.31 13.18 -13.81
CA LEU A 98 17.66 12.41 -15.02
C LEU A 98 16.49 11.55 -15.48
N PHE A 99 15.84 10.83 -14.57
CA PHE A 99 14.67 10.01 -14.87
C PHE A 99 13.52 10.86 -15.46
N ALA A 100 13.18 12.00 -14.85
CA ALA A 100 12.12 12.88 -15.35
C ALA A 100 12.46 13.44 -16.75
N ILE A 101 13.71 13.85 -16.97
CA ILE A 101 14.17 14.34 -18.28
C ILE A 101 14.07 13.24 -19.35
N LEU A 102 14.54 12.02 -19.04
CA LEU A 102 14.45 10.90 -19.97
C LEU A 102 13.00 10.54 -20.29
N CYS A 103 12.12 10.48 -19.28
CA CYS A 103 10.70 10.23 -19.50
C CYS A 103 10.02 11.35 -20.33
N ALA A 104 10.42 12.60 -20.16
CA ALA A 104 9.90 13.70 -20.97
C ALA A 104 10.35 13.61 -22.43
N ILE A 105 11.65 13.27 -22.67
CA ILE A 105 12.19 13.11 -24.04
C ILE A 105 11.54 11.89 -24.74
N TYR A 106 11.39 10.77 -24.02
CA TYR A 106 10.81 9.53 -24.56
C TYR A 106 9.32 9.36 -24.25
N SER A 107 8.60 10.45 -23.94
CA SER A 107 7.19 10.38 -23.56
C SER A 107 6.30 9.73 -24.62
N GLN A 108 6.50 10.04 -25.91
CA GLN A 108 5.71 9.45 -27.01
C GLN A 108 5.95 7.95 -27.17
N PRO A 109 7.21 7.43 -27.26
CA PRO A 109 7.46 6.00 -27.29
C PRO A 109 6.89 5.25 -26.06
N ILE A 110 7.02 5.84 -24.87
CA ILE A 110 6.48 5.25 -23.64
C ILE A 110 4.94 5.22 -23.67
N ALA A 111 4.32 6.33 -24.07
CA ALA A 111 2.86 6.41 -24.19
C ALA A 111 2.32 5.39 -25.20
N ASN A 112 2.99 5.23 -26.34
CA ASN A 112 2.63 4.21 -27.35
C ASN A 112 2.75 2.79 -26.76
N ALA A 113 3.83 2.50 -26.05
CA ALA A 113 4.06 1.17 -25.44
C ALA A 113 3.04 0.86 -24.34
N LEU A 114 2.55 1.86 -23.62
CA LEU A 114 1.56 1.72 -22.57
C LEU A 114 0.10 1.76 -23.10
N GLY A 115 -0.10 2.02 -24.40
CA GLY A 115 -1.42 2.10 -25.00
C GLY A 115 -2.13 3.45 -24.83
N TYR A 116 -1.37 4.53 -24.61
CA TYR A 116 -1.89 5.92 -24.48
C TYR A 116 -1.30 6.88 -25.51
N PRO A 117 -1.34 6.58 -26.81
CA PRO A 117 -0.64 7.34 -27.85
C PRO A 117 -1.02 8.82 -27.94
N THR A 118 -2.24 9.16 -27.52
CA THR A 118 -2.79 10.53 -27.56
C THR A 118 -2.54 11.32 -26.27
N HIS A 119 -1.96 10.72 -25.22
CA HIS A 119 -1.82 11.29 -23.89
C HIS A 119 -0.40 11.21 -23.36
N THR A 120 0.54 11.75 -24.12
CA THR A 120 1.98 11.80 -23.73
C THR A 120 2.23 12.63 -22.49
N GLU A 121 1.37 13.63 -22.26
CA GLU A 121 1.42 14.50 -21.09
C GLU A 121 1.23 13.73 -19.78
N PHE A 122 0.44 12.62 -19.76
CA PHE A 122 0.26 11.80 -18.56
C PHE A 122 1.58 11.18 -18.10
N ILE A 123 2.38 10.73 -19.07
CA ILE A 123 3.71 10.14 -18.78
C ILE A 123 4.64 11.20 -18.19
N THR A 124 4.67 12.38 -18.77
CA THR A 124 5.54 13.48 -18.31
C THR A 124 5.11 13.97 -16.92
N LEU A 125 3.81 14.20 -16.69
CA LEU A 125 3.28 14.64 -15.40
C LEU A 125 3.62 13.63 -14.29
N LEU A 126 3.37 12.34 -14.53
CA LEU A 126 3.64 11.30 -13.54
C LEU A 126 5.14 11.06 -13.33
N ALA A 127 5.97 11.18 -14.37
CA ALA A 127 7.42 11.08 -14.21
C ALA A 127 7.95 12.20 -13.29
N ILE A 128 7.45 13.42 -13.43
CA ILE A 128 7.78 14.54 -12.53
C ILE A 128 7.30 14.25 -11.12
N VAL A 129 6.06 13.76 -10.93
CA VAL A 129 5.54 13.38 -9.62
C VAL A 129 6.42 12.33 -8.96
N VAL A 130 6.76 11.24 -9.66
CA VAL A 130 7.63 10.17 -9.13
C VAL A 130 9.01 10.71 -8.77
N ALA A 131 9.58 11.59 -9.60
CA ALA A 131 10.87 12.21 -9.34
C ALA A 131 10.85 13.09 -8.08
N MET A 132 9.78 13.88 -7.90
CA MET A 132 9.60 14.71 -6.71
C MET A 132 9.37 13.87 -5.45
N ASP A 133 8.57 12.80 -5.53
CA ASP A 133 8.31 11.88 -4.41
C ASP A 133 9.57 11.12 -4.01
N ALA A 134 10.37 10.66 -4.98
CA ALA A 134 11.66 10.01 -4.72
C ALA A 134 12.64 10.99 -4.03
N PHE A 135 12.76 12.21 -4.53
CA PHE A 135 13.54 13.26 -3.91
C PHE A 135 13.07 13.57 -2.47
N ALA A 136 11.76 13.70 -2.27
CA ALA A 136 11.16 14.00 -0.97
C ALA A 136 11.37 12.87 0.07
N SER A 137 11.70 11.65 -0.35
CA SER A 137 11.88 10.51 0.56
C SER A 137 12.98 10.77 1.61
N ILE A 138 14.09 11.41 1.23
CA ILE A 138 15.20 11.72 2.15
C ILE A 138 14.88 12.86 3.13
N PRO A 139 14.28 14.01 2.74
CA PRO A 139 13.78 14.98 3.70
C PRO A 139 12.76 14.40 4.71
N PHE A 140 11.86 13.54 4.26
CA PHE A 140 10.96 12.82 5.16
C PHE A 140 11.70 11.84 6.09
N ALA A 141 12.73 11.15 5.60
CA ALA A 141 13.59 10.32 6.42
C ALA A 141 14.36 11.16 7.47
N TYR A 142 14.82 12.35 7.08
CA TYR A 142 15.49 13.28 7.98
C TYR A 142 14.56 13.78 9.11
N LEU A 143 13.30 14.11 8.79
CA LEU A 143 12.30 14.46 9.81
C LEU A 143 12.09 13.32 10.82
N ARG A 144 12.09 12.06 10.38
CA ARG A 144 12.00 10.91 11.28
C ARG A 144 13.29 10.69 12.07
N TYR A 145 14.45 10.87 11.45
CA TYR A 145 15.75 10.79 12.12
C TYR A 145 15.86 11.81 13.24
N THR A 146 15.41 13.05 13.00
CA THR A 146 15.39 14.14 13.99
C THR A 146 14.19 14.10 14.93
N LYS A 147 13.37 13.03 14.89
CA LYS A 147 12.19 12.79 15.75
C LYS A 147 11.11 13.89 15.64
N ARG A 148 10.96 14.49 14.48
CA ARG A 148 9.95 15.53 14.20
C ARG A 148 8.67 14.93 13.64
N ALA A 149 7.94 14.20 14.47
CA ALA A 149 6.74 13.46 14.05
C ALA A 149 5.60 14.37 13.58
N LEU A 150 5.38 15.52 14.22
CA LEU A 150 4.29 16.44 13.84
C LEU A 150 4.49 17.08 12.46
N PRO A 151 5.66 17.69 12.13
CA PRO A 151 5.90 18.18 10.77
C PRO A 151 5.79 17.09 9.70
N PHE A 152 6.30 15.90 9.98
CA PHE A 152 6.15 14.75 9.09
C PHE A 152 4.68 14.44 8.80
N ALA A 153 3.87 14.30 9.86
CA ALA A 153 2.45 13.99 9.73
C ALA A 153 1.68 15.12 9.02
N ALA A 154 1.95 16.38 9.41
CA ALA A 154 1.30 17.55 8.81
C ALA A 154 1.56 17.65 7.31
N LEU A 155 2.81 17.47 6.86
CA LEU A 155 3.15 17.51 5.44
C LEU A 155 2.55 16.35 4.65
N LYS A 156 2.51 15.12 5.21
CA LYS A 156 1.85 13.99 4.57
C LYS A 156 0.33 14.19 4.44
N LEU A 157 -0.30 14.73 5.48
CA LEU A 157 -1.74 15.02 5.45
C LEU A 157 -2.07 16.23 4.56
N LEU A 158 -1.19 17.24 4.50
CA LEU A 158 -1.31 18.37 3.58
C LEU A 158 -1.38 17.91 2.13
N PHE A 159 -0.49 17.01 1.71
CA PHE A 159 -0.53 16.44 0.37
C PHE A 159 -1.90 15.78 0.08
N VAL A 160 -2.36 14.92 0.98
CA VAL A 160 -3.63 14.20 0.78
C VAL A 160 -4.81 15.18 0.74
N PHE A 161 -4.83 16.16 1.64
CA PHE A 161 -5.85 17.20 1.66
C PHE A 161 -5.88 18.02 0.36
N LEU A 162 -4.72 18.50 -0.07
CA LEU A 162 -4.60 19.24 -1.33
C LEU A 162 -5.03 18.40 -2.53
N ASN A 163 -4.60 17.14 -2.58
CA ASN A 163 -4.98 16.25 -3.66
C ASN A 163 -6.50 16.04 -3.73
N ILE A 164 -7.18 15.89 -2.58
CA ILE A 164 -8.65 15.78 -2.53
C ILE A 164 -9.30 17.08 -2.98
N VAL A 165 -8.89 18.23 -2.43
CA VAL A 165 -9.47 19.53 -2.75
C VAL A 165 -9.30 19.87 -4.23
N LEU A 166 -8.12 19.62 -4.79
CA LEU A 166 -7.84 19.87 -6.20
C LEU A 166 -8.62 18.93 -7.12
N ASN A 167 -8.77 17.65 -6.76
CA ASN A 167 -9.62 16.74 -7.52
C ASN A 167 -11.09 17.17 -7.48
N LEU A 168 -11.62 17.58 -6.34
CA LEU A 168 -12.98 18.15 -6.24
C LEU A 168 -13.10 19.44 -7.06
N PHE A 169 -12.09 20.30 -7.02
CA PHE A 169 -12.09 21.54 -7.80
C PHE A 169 -12.13 21.25 -9.30
N PHE A 170 -11.20 20.45 -9.82
CA PHE A 170 -11.11 20.19 -11.25
C PHE A 170 -12.24 19.32 -11.80
N LEU A 171 -12.68 18.31 -11.06
CA LEU A 171 -13.64 17.32 -11.56
C LEU A 171 -15.09 17.66 -11.23
N VAL A 172 -15.37 18.46 -10.19
CA VAL A 172 -16.74 18.80 -9.77
C VAL A 172 -17.03 20.28 -9.94
N ILE A 173 -16.17 21.15 -9.38
CA ILE A 173 -16.45 22.59 -9.39
C ILE A 173 -16.22 23.19 -10.77
N CYS A 174 -15.09 22.97 -11.43
CA CYS A 174 -14.81 23.56 -12.74
C CYS A 174 -15.86 23.27 -13.81
N PRO A 175 -16.39 22.03 -13.94
CA PRO A 175 -17.47 21.76 -14.90
C PRO A 175 -18.73 22.59 -14.65
N THR A 176 -19.08 22.89 -13.39
CA THR A 176 -20.29 23.65 -13.05
C THR A 176 -20.15 25.13 -13.28
N ILE A 177 -18.92 25.65 -13.30
CA ILE A 177 -18.62 27.07 -13.47
C ILE A 177 -17.84 27.37 -14.77
N GLN A 178 -17.79 26.43 -15.71
CA GLN A 178 -17.04 26.56 -16.95
C GLN A 178 -17.57 27.72 -17.84
N GLU A 179 -18.81 28.16 -17.63
CA GLU A 179 -19.40 29.33 -18.34
C GLU A 179 -18.76 30.65 -17.89
N TRP A 180 -18.09 30.71 -16.74
CA TRP A 180 -17.38 31.91 -16.31
C TRP A 180 -16.14 32.11 -17.18
N ALA A 181 -15.99 33.31 -17.71
CA ALA A 181 -14.92 33.68 -18.67
C ALA A 181 -13.52 33.29 -18.17
N ILE A 182 -13.26 33.38 -16.85
CA ILE A 182 -11.97 33.06 -16.25
C ILE A 182 -11.71 31.53 -16.30
N ILE A 183 -12.72 30.71 -16.01
CA ILE A 183 -12.57 29.24 -15.97
C ILE A 183 -12.63 28.69 -17.39
N GLY A 184 -13.58 29.11 -18.21
CA GLY A 184 -13.75 28.66 -19.59
C GLY A 184 -12.56 28.97 -20.50
N ALA A 185 -11.73 29.94 -20.13
CA ALA A 185 -10.52 30.27 -20.90
C ALA A 185 -9.43 29.16 -20.87
N TRP A 186 -9.37 28.35 -19.82
CA TRP A 186 -8.33 27.33 -19.66
C TRP A 186 -8.86 25.94 -19.33
N TYR A 187 -10.11 25.83 -18.85
CA TYR A 187 -10.69 24.54 -18.50
C TYR A 187 -11.28 23.86 -19.73
N ASN A 188 -10.93 22.58 -19.92
CA ASN A 188 -11.46 21.73 -20.98
C ASN A 188 -12.06 20.46 -20.38
N ALA A 189 -13.38 20.33 -20.40
CA ALA A 189 -14.08 19.17 -19.84
C ALA A 189 -13.65 17.84 -20.48
N SER A 190 -13.22 17.82 -21.75
CA SER A 190 -12.77 16.62 -22.44
C SER A 190 -11.41 16.11 -21.95
N TYR A 191 -10.63 16.93 -21.22
CA TYR A 191 -9.36 16.50 -20.65
C TYR A 191 -9.51 15.49 -19.50
N GLY A 192 -10.69 15.47 -18.85
CA GLY A 192 -11.15 14.44 -17.91
C GLY A 192 -10.08 13.89 -16.94
N VAL A 193 -9.58 12.72 -17.24
CA VAL A 193 -8.54 12.00 -16.45
C VAL A 193 -7.29 12.83 -16.23
N GLY A 194 -6.91 13.67 -17.18
CA GLY A 194 -5.70 14.50 -17.08
C GLY A 194 -5.70 15.39 -15.84
N TYR A 195 -6.87 15.88 -15.42
CA TYR A 195 -6.98 16.71 -14.22
C TYR A 195 -6.65 15.95 -12.93
N VAL A 196 -6.81 14.63 -12.90
CA VAL A 196 -6.37 13.80 -11.78
C VAL A 196 -4.85 13.90 -11.60
N PHE A 197 -4.11 13.86 -12.70
CA PHE A 197 -2.64 13.96 -12.68
C PHE A 197 -2.17 15.39 -12.45
N VAL A 198 -2.90 16.39 -12.95
CA VAL A 198 -2.66 17.81 -12.65
C VAL A 198 -2.87 18.11 -11.17
N ALA A 199 -3.93 17.60 -10.55
CA ALA A 199 -4.17 17.73 -9.12
C ALA A 199 -3.01 17.11 -8.30
N ASN A 200 -2.55 15.93 -8.72
CA ASN A 200 -1.46 15.24 -8.07
C ASN A 200 -0.14 16.01 -8.15
N ILE A 201 0.26 16.51 -9.33
CA ILE A 201 1.51 17.27 -9.47
C ILE A 201 1.48 18.57 -8.67
N ILE A 202 0.36 19.28 -8.64
CA ILE A 202 0.22 20.52 -7.85
C ILE A 202 0.36 20.20 -6.36
N ALA A 203 -0.34 19.16 -5.86
CA ALA A 203 -0.27 18.76 -4.47
C ALA A 203 1.16 18.34 -4.07
N THR A 204 1.85 17.56 -4.92
CA THR A 204 3.24 17.14 -4.70
C THR A 204 4.20 18.33 -4.74
N ALA A 205 4.00 19.29 -5.66
CA ALA A 205 4.81 20.49 -5.74
C ALA A 205 4.70 21.34 -4.48
N ILE A 206 3.48 21.60 -4.00
CA ILE A 206 3.24 22.36 -2.77
C ILE A 206 3.88 21.64 -1.57
N GLN A 207 3.71 20.32 -1.46
CA GLN A 207 4.34 19.54 -0.40
C GLN A 207 5.86 19.67 -0.45
N THR A 208 6.46 19.58 -1.63
CA THR A 208 7.91 19.68 -1.83
C THR A 208 8.42 21.08 -1.47
N VAL A 209 7.69 22.14 -1.83
CA VAL A 209 8.01 23.51 -1.41
C VAL A 209 7.95 23.65 0.11
N CYS A 210 6.93 23.08 0.76
CA CYS A 210 6.83 23.08 2.22
C CYS A 210 7.92 22.25 2.91
N LEU A 211 8.60 21.35 2.20
CA LEU A 211 9.79 20.63 2.70
C LEU A 211 11.08 21.45 2.64
N LEU A 212 11.15 22.53 1.83
CA LEU A 212 12.39 23.32 1.64
C LEU A 212 13.06 23.79 2.95
N PRO A 213 12.34 24.27 3.99
CA PRO A 213 12.96 24.66 5.24
C PRO A 213 13.77 23.52 5.87
N TYR A 214 13.25 22.30 5.83
CA TYR A 214 13.89 21.11 6.40
C TYR A 214 15.05 20.61 5.51
N ILE A 215 14.94 20.79 4.20
CA ILE A 215 16.02 20.51 3.24
C ILE A 215 17.21 21.43 3.54
N ILE A 216 16.98 22.74 3.66
CA ILE A 216 18.01 23.74 3.95
C ILE A 216 18.64 23.48 5.32
N GLU A 217 17.83 23.12 6.33
CA GLU A 217 18.34 22.80 7.67
C GLU A 217 19.32 21.62 7.66
N GLY A 218 19.03 20.60 6.86
CA GLY A 218 19.90 19.43 6.69
C GLY A 218 21.29 19.78 6.13
N PHE A 219 21.41 20.88 5.38
CA PHE A 219 22.68 21.37 4.83
C PHE A 219 23.39 22.39 5.74
N LYS A 220 22.72 22.99 6.71
CA LYS A 220 23.39 23.95 7.62
C LYS A 220 24.52 23.27 8.38
N LYS A 221 25.65 23.98 8.54
CA LYS A 221 26.76 23.51 9.39
C LYS A 221 26.25 23.30 10.82
N SER A 222 26.69 22.20 11.43
CA SER A 222 26.40 21.95 12.85
C SER A 222 27.38 22.75 13.69
N ASP A 223 26.87 23.64 14.55
CA ASP A 223 27.69 24.40 15.51
C ASP A 223 28.13 23.54 16.72
N THR A 224 27.50 22.36 16.87
CA THR A 224 27.86 21.42 17.93
C THR A 224 29.00 20.52 17.46
N ARG A 225 30.05 20.41 18.24
CA ARG A 225 31.11 19.39 18.14
C ARG A 225 30.50 18.00 18.45
N GLU A 226 29.57 17.57 17.61
CA GLU A 226 29.13 16.17 17.63
C GLU A 226 30.32 15.27 17.26
N ALA A 227 30.43 14.14 17.95
CA ALA A 227 31.57 13.23 18.00
C ALA A 227 31.94 12.54 16.66
N SER A 228 31.88 13.26 15.55
CA SER A 228 32.38 12.76 14.26
C SER A 228 33.82 13.24 14.05
N THR A 229 34.71 12.29 13.82
CA THR A 229 36.13 12.53 13.52
C THR A 229 36.35 13.12 12.13
N LEU A 230 35.37 13.10 11.27
CA LEU A 230 35.42 13.57 9.89
C LEU A 230 34.76 14.96 9.73
N PRO A 231 35.33 15.83 8.87
CA PRO A 231 34.71 17.13 8.59
C PRO A 231 33.37 16.97 7.89
N GLN A 232 32.44 17.86 8.18
CA GLN A 232 31.16 17.94 7.47
C GLN A 232 31.41 18.37 6.01
N THR A 233 31.04 17.51 5.09
CA THR A 233 31.01 17.79 3.63
C THR A 233 29.56 17.67 3.12
N TYR A 234 29.27 18.33 2.01
CA TYR A 234 27.91 18.20 1.40
C TYR A 234 27.72 16.90 0.65
N PHE A 235 28.81 16.28 0.17
CA PHE A 235 28.78 15.05 -0.63
C PHE A 235 30.06 14.25 -0.41
N SER A 236 29.98 12.92 -0.40
CA SER A 236 31.11 12.02 -0.33
C SER A 236 30.87 10.77 -1.22
N TRP A 237 31.76 10.56 -2.19
CA TRP A 237 31.75 9.39 -3.05
C TRP A 237 31.94 8.07 -2.29
N ASP A 238 32.77 8.07 -1.25
CA ASP A 238 33.06 6.88 -0.45
C ASP A 238 31.84 6.46 0.37
N ILE A 239 31.11 7.43 0.93
CA ILE A 239 29.85 7.18 1.62
C ILE A 239 28.82 6.66 0.62
N LEU A 240 28.71 7.29 -0.56
CA LEU A 240 27.77 6.85 -1.60
C LEU A 240 28.01 5.40 -2.02
N LYS A 241 29.28 5.02 -2.30
CA LYS A 241 29.64 3.65 -2.67
C LYS A 241 29.24 2.64 -1.59
N GLN A 242 29.50 2.97 -0.31
CA GLN A 242 29.12 2.13 0.82
C GLN A 242 27.59 2.01 0.93
N MET A 243 26.87 3.12 0.79
CA MET A 243 25.40 3.15 0.84
C MET A 243 24.80 2.34 -0.32
N LEU A 244 25.26 2.52 -1.55
CA LEU A 244 24.78 1.77 -2.72
C LEU A 244 25.03 0.27 -2.57
N ARG A 245 26.23 -0.14 -2.12
CA ARG A 245 26.54 -1.55 -1.86
C ARG A 245 25.59 -2.19 -0.85
N TYR A 246 25.12 -1.40 0.12
CA TYR A 246 24.13 -1.85 1.10
C TYR A 246 22.70 -1.82 0.56
N SER A 247 22.33 -0.77 -0.17
CA SER A 247 20.96 -0.49 -0.59
C SER A 247 20.52 -1.28 -1.83
N LEU A 248 21.45 -1.61 -2.76
CA LEU A 248 21.11 -2.35 -3.99
C LEU A 248 20.50 -3.74 -3.73
N PRO A 249 20.99 -4.56 -2.78
CA PRO A 249 20.30 -5.81 -2.44
C PRO A 249 18.88 -5.56 -1.86
N LEU A 250 18.69 -4.47 -1.11
CA LEU A 250 17.37 -4.10 -0.57
C LEU A 250 16.42 -3.62 -1.67
N LEU A 251 16.96 -3.03 -2.75
CA LEU A 251 16.16 -2.66 -3.92
C LEU A 251 15.46 -3.88 -4.53
N VAL A 252 16.19 -4.98 -4.73
CA VAL A 252 15.61 -6.21 -5.31
C VAL A 252 14.43 -6.70 -4.46
N LEU A 253 14.60 -6.71 -3.13
CA LEU A 253 13.55 -7.07 -2.20
C LEU A 253 12.35 -6.11 -2.29
N GLY A 254 12.62 -4.80 -2.33
CA GLY A 254 11.60 -3.76 -2.45
C GLY A 254 10.82 -3.86 -3.77
N VAL A 255 11.52 -4.04 -4.89
CA VAL A 255 10.90 -4.20 -6.22
C VAL A 255 10.02 -5.45 -6.26
N CYS A 256 10.51 -6.61 -5.84
CA CYS A 256 9.69 -7.83 -5.78
C CYS A 256 8.47 -7.65 -4.85
N GLY A 257 8.65 -6.94 -3.74
CA GLY A 257 7.57 -6.64 -2.79
C GLY A 257 6.46 -5.78 -3.39
N ILE A 258 6.81 -4.71 -4.13
CA ILE A 258 5.82 -3.84 -4.79
C ILE A 258 5.23 -4.51 -6.02
N MET A 259 5.99 -5.29 -6.78
CA MET A 259 5.49 -6.06 -7.91
C MET A 259 4.36 -7.01 -7.48
N ASN A 260 4.49 -7.72 -6.36
CA ASN A 260 3.42 -8.57 -5.82
C ASN A 260 2.12 -7.81 -5.49
N GLN A 261 2.19 -6.48 -5.38
CA GLN A 261 1.05 -5.64 -5.07
C GLN A 261 0.48 -4.89 -6.28
N THR A 262 1.23 -4.77 -7.37
CA THR A 262 0.87 -3.89 -8.50
C THR A 262 0.89 -4.58 -9.86
N LEU A 263 1.55 -5.73 -9.98
CA LEU A 263 1.80 -6.38 -11.25
C LEU A 263 0.51 -6.83 -11.95
N ASP A 264 -0.50 -7.20 -11.17
CA ASP A 264 -1.84 -7.52 -11.61
C ASP A 264 -2.50 -6.38 -12.44
N ARG A 265 -2.29 -5.13 -12.00
CA ARG A 265 -2.80 -3.92 -12.65
C ARG A 265 -1.91 -3.42 -13.78
N ILE A 266 -0.63 -3.73 -13.72
CA ILE A 266 0.34 -3.41 -14.77
C ILE A 266 0.15 -4.35 -15.95
N LEU A 267 0.03 -5.66 -15.70
CA LEU A 267 0.06 -6.68 -16.75
C LEU A 267 -1.31 -6.92 -17.40
N LEU A 268 -2.43 -6.66 -16.72
CA LEU A 268 -3.76 -6.89 -17.25
C LEU A 268 -3.97 -6.27 -18.63
N PRO A 269 -3.65 -4.98 -18.88
CA PRO A 269 -3.85 -4.39 -20.19
C PRO A 269 -2.99 -5.00 -21.30
N PHE A 270 -1.83 -5.56 -20.96
CA PHE A 270 -0.93 -6.17 -21.95
C PHE A 270 -1.37 -7.57 -22.40
N PHE A 271 -2.00 -8.33 -21.49
CA PHE A 271 -2.38 -9.72 -21.80
C PHE A 271 -3.86 -9.90 -22.11
N TYR A 272 -4.70 -8.91 -21.85
CA TYR A 272 -6.11 -8.97 -22.23
C TYR A 272 -6.27 -8.81 -23.74
N GLN A 273 -6.90 -9.80 -24.37
CA GLN A 273 -7.07 -9.87 -25.83
C GLN A 273 -8.40 -9.28 -26.32
N GLY A 274 -9.25 -8.80 -25.43
CA GLY A 274 -10.52 -8.16 -25.77
C GLY A 274 -10.36 -6.71 -26.23
N ALA A 275 -11.43 -6.14 -26.79
CA ALA A 275 -11.41 -4.82 -27.41
C ALA A 275 -11.13 -3.65 -26.44
N ASP A 276 -11.38 -3.81 -25.14
CA ASP A 276 -11.28 -2.72 -24.18
C ASP A 276 -10.60 -3.16 -22.87
N ALA A 277 -9.28 -3.26 -22.91
CA ALA A 277 -8.45 -3.63 -21.79
C ALA A 277 -8.50 -2.59 -20.65
N GLN A 278 -8.66 -1.30 -20.98
CA GLN A 278 -8.71 -0.24 -19.99
C GLN A 278 -10.02 -0.25 -19.19
N THR A 279 -11.14 -0.55 -19.83
CA THR A 279 -12.43 -0.79 -19.15
C THR A 279 -12.32 -1.96 -18.19
N GLN A 280 -11.75 -3.08 -18.61
CA GLN A 280 -11.53 -4.24 -17.73
C GLN A 280 -10.68 -3.85 -16.50
N LEU A 281 -9.65 -3.06 -16.70
CA LEU A 281 -8.80 -2.58 -15.61
C LEU A 281 -9.53 -1.57 -14.71
N GLY A 282 -10.38 -0.71 -15.27
CA GLY A 282 -11.20 0.22 -14.52
C GLY A 282 -12.18 -0.49 -13.58
N ILE A 283 -12.90 -1.48 -14.10
CA ILE A 283 -13.81 -2.34 -13.33
C ILE A 283 -13.04 -3.07 -12.22
N TYR A 284 -11.90 -3.67 -12.57
CA TYR A 284 -11.02 -4.31 -11.60
C TYR A 284 -10.57 -3.35 -10.51
N GLY A 285 -10.03 -2.19 -10.89
CA GLY A 285 -9.50 -1.19 -9.97
C GLY A 285 -10.54 -0.66 -9.00
N ALA A 286 -11.77 -0.38 -9.47
CA ALA A 286 -12.87 0.09 -8.63
C ALA A 286 -13.27 -0.96 -7.58
N CYS A 287 -13.51 -2.20 -8.02
CA CYS A 287 -13.91 -3.29 -7.13
C CYS A 287 -12.79 -3.72 -6.18
N PHE A 288 -11.52 -3.69 -6.63
CA PHE A 288 -10.35 -3.92 -5.80
C PHE A 288 -10.28 -2.92 -4.63
N LYS A 289 -10.63 -1.66 -4.88
CA LYS A 289 -10.66 -0.63 -3.84
C LYS A 289 -11.75 -0.85 -2.79
N VAL A 290 -12.87 -1.47 -3.13
CA VAL A 290 -13.89 -1.86 -2.14
C VAL A 290 -13.27 -2.82 -1.11
N ALA A 291 -12.50 -3.82 -1.55
CA ALA A 291 -11.84 -4.78 -0.66
C ALA A 291 -10.66 -4.19 0.15
N MET A 292 -10.19 -2.98 -0.18
CA MET A 292 -8.98 -2.37 0.42
C MET A 292 -9.11 -2.08 1.93
N VAL A 293 -10.33 -2.05 2.46
CA VAL A 293 -10.60 -1.92 3.90
C VAL A 293 -9.85 -3.01 4.70
N MET A 294 -9.80 -4.24 4.19
CA MET A 294 -9.04 -5.34 4.81
C MET A 294 -7.53 -5.03 4.85
N MET A 295 -7.00 -4.44 3.79
CA MET A 295 -5.58 -4.03 3.77
C MET A 295 -5.29 -2.96 4.83
N MET A 296 -6.21 -2.00 5.02
CA MET A 296 -6.07 -0.96 6.05
C MET A 296 -6.06 -1.56 7.45
N PHE A 297 -6.93 -2.54 7.72
CA PHE A 297 -6.92 -3.29 8.97
C PHE A 297 -5.59 -4.02 9.18
N THR A 298 -5.11 -4.75 8.17
CA THR A 298 -3.83 -5.46 8.22
C THR A 298 -2.67 -4.51 8.55
N GLN A 299 -2.67 -3.30 7.96
CA GLN A 299 -1.64 -2.30 8.24
C GLN A 299 -1.76 -1.73 9.65
N ALA A 300 -2.97 -1.43 10.13
CA ALA A 300 -3.20 -0.96 11.49
C ALA A 300 -2.71 -1.99 12.51
N PHE A 301 -3.06 -3.26 12.30
CA PHE A 301 -2.57 -4.37 13.12
C PHE A 301 -1.04 -4.46 13.10
N ARG A 302 -0.43 -4.37 11.93
CA ARG A 302 1.03 -4.42 11.76
C ARG A 302 1.73 -3.30 12.52
N TYR A 303 1.26 -2.05 12.43
CA TYR A 303 1.84 -0.93 13.17
C TYR A 303 1.80 -1.11 14.69
N ALA A 304 0.75 -1.73 15.21
CA ALA A 304 0.63 -2.05 16.63
C ALA A 304 1.51 -3.25 17.05
N TYR A 305 1.60 -4.25 16.18
CA TYR A 305 2.19 -5.54 16.50
C TYR A 305 3.72 -5.60 16.30
N GLU A 306 4.27 -4.96 15.25
CA GLU A 306 5.72 -4.99 14.98
C GLU A 306 6.58 -4.50 16.17
N PRO A 307 6.28 -3.35 16.82
CA PRO A 307 7.06 -2.90 17.98
C PRO A 307 7.00 -3.90 19.15
N PHE A 308 5.84 -4.52 19.36
CA PHE A 308 5.65 -5.52 20.42
C PHE A 308 6.54 -6.74 20.19
N VAL A 309 6.60 -7.25 18.95
CA VAL A 309 7.42 -8.43 18.60
C VAL A 309 8.91 -8.15 18.86
N PHE A 310 9.42 -7.02 18.37
CA PHE A 310 10.84 -6.68 18.52
C PHE A 310 11.22 -6.36 19.97
N ALA A 311 10.33 -5.76 20.76
CA ALA A 311 10.60 -5.45 22.17
C ALA A 311 10.70 -6.69 23.06
N LYS A 312 9.94 -7.76 22.77
CA LYS A 312 9.87 -8.98 23.57
C LYS A 312 10.68 -10.17 23.05
N HIS A 313 11.48 -9.97 21.99
CA HIS A 313 12.21 -11.05 21.31
C HIS A 313 13.08 -11.95 22.23
N LYS A 314 13.57 -11.41 23.35
CA LYS A 314 14.44 -12.15 24.28
C LYS A 314 13.69 -13.00 25.34
N ASP A 315 12.37 -12.86 25.44
CA ASP A 315 11.55 -13.56 26.44
C ASP A 315 11.02 -14.88 25.88
N LYS A 316 11.18 -15.99 26.62
CA LYS A 316 10.63 -17.30 26.22
C LYS A 316 9.11 -17.30 26.10
N GLN A 317 8.40 -16.47 26.87
CA GLN A 317 6.95 -16.28 26.79
C GLN A 317 6.48 -15.51 25.54
N SER A 318 7.39 -14.91 24.79
CA SER A 318 7.05 -14.15 23.58
C SER A 318 6.51 -15.04 22.45
N VAL A 319 6.93 -16.28 22.37
CA VAL A 319 6.56 -17.23 21.31
C VAL A 319 5.07 -17.60 21.38
N GLU A 320 4.51 -17.76 22.58
CA GLU A 320 3.07 -17.99 22.79
C GLU A 320 2.27 -16.74 22.41
N ALA A 321 2.77 -15.54 22.76
CA ALA A 321 2.13 -14.29 22.39
C ALA A 321 2.08 -14.08 20.85
N TYR A 322 3.06 -14.57 20.11
CA TYR A 322 3.04 -14.54 18.64
C TYR A 322 1.98 -15.48 18.06
N ALA A 323 1.80 -16.66 18.67
CA ALA A 323 0.76 -17.61 18.28
C ALA A 323 -0.64 -17.03 18.53
N ASP A 324 -0.85 -16.43 19.71
CA ASP A 324 -2.12 -15.79 20.08
C ASP A 324 -2.43 -14.61 19.15
N ALA A 325 -1.45 -13.75 18.89
CA ALA A 325 -1.62 -12.61 17.98
C ALA A 325 -2.04 -13.04 16.57
N MET A 326 -1.43 -14.11 16.03
CA MET A 326 -1.82 -14.69 14.74
C MET A 326 -3.25 -15.21 14.78
N LYS A 327 -3.65 -15.94 15.82
CA LYS A 327 -5.00 -16.46 15.99
C LYS A 327 -6.04 -15.33 15.97
N TYR A 328 -5.85 -14.29 16.80
CA TYR A 328 -6.79 -13.17 16.85
C TYR A 328 -6.77 -12.35 15.59
N TYR A 329 -5.62 -12.15 14.94
CA TYR A 329 -5.56 -11.52 13.64
C TYR A 329 -6.46 -12.24 12.62
N ILE A 330 -6.38 -13.58 12.55
CA ILE A 330 -7.20 -14.37 11.62
C ILE A 330 -8.69 -14.26 11.96
N ILE A 331 -9.07 -14.35 13.24
CA ILE A 331 -10.46 -14.23 13.67
C ILE A 331 -11.05 -12.88 13.28
N PHE A 332 -10.34 -11.77 13.54
CA PHE A 332 -10.79 -10.42 13.17
C PHE A 332 -10.79 -10.20 11.66
N SER A 333 -9.82 -10.76 10.93
CA SER A 333 -9.81 -10.74 9.47
C SER A 333 -11.03 -11.42 8.88
N TYR A 334 -11.47 -12.56 9.45
CA TYR A 334 -12.68 -13.23 9.02
C TYR A 334 -13.95 -12.46 9.40
N MET A 335 -13.97 -11.75 10.53
CA MET A 335 -15.09 -10.83 10.83
C MET A 335 -15.21 -9.76 9.75
N ILE A 336 -14.11 -9.12 9.35
CA ILE A 336 -14.12 -8.10 8.30
C ILE A 336 -14.54 -8.72 6.97
N LEU A 337 -14.01 -9.88 6.62
CA LEU A 337 -14.34 -10.59 5.38
C LEU A 337 -15.84 -10.90 5.31
N LEU A 338 -16.41 -11.48 6.36
CA LEU A 338 -17.85 -11.77 6.44
C LEU A 338 -18.69 -10.49 6.38
N GLY A 339 -18.30 -9.48 7.16
CA GLY A 339 -18.97 -8.19 7.14
C GLY A 339 -18.97 -7.55 5.75
N MET A 340 -17.82 -7.52 5.07
CA MET A 340 -17.72 -6.96 3.72
C MET A 340 -18.55 -7.73 2.69
N ILE A 341 -18.61 -9.05 2.77
CA ILE A 341 -19.37 -9.88 1.81
C ILE A 341 -20.87 -9.79 2.08
N PHE A 342 -21.31 -9.88 3.34
CA PHE A 342 -22.72 -9.85 3.68
C PHE A 342 -23.37 -8.48 3.45
N TYR A 343 -22.59 -7.41 3.57
CA TYR A 343 -23.03 -6.05 3.28
C TYR A 343 -22.57 -5.52 1.92
N LEU A 344 -22.12 -6.41 1.01
CA LEU A 344 -21.61 -6.00 -0.30
C LEU A 344 -22.68 -5.27 -1.13
N ASP A 345 -23.95 -5.65 -1.00
CA ASP A 345 -25.07 -4.99 -1.65
C ASP A 345 -25.31 -3.55 -1.14
N LEU A 346 -24.83 -3.21 0.06
CA LEU A 346 -24.75 -1.83 0.56
C LEU A 346 -23.44 -1.15 0.13
N LEU A 347 -22.32 -1.84 0.24
CA LEU A 347 -21.00 -1.30 -0.08
C LEU A 347 -20.82 -1.03 -1.57
N LYS A 348 -21.62 -1.66 -2.45
CA LYS A 348 -21.58 -1.40 -3.90
C LYS A 348 -21.82 0.08 -4.24
N PHE A 349 -22.56 0.83 -3.42
CA PHE A 349 -22.81 2.26 -3.64
C PHE A 349 -21.57 3.16 -3.41
N ILE A 350 -20.47 2.61 -2.91
CA ILE A 350 -19.17 3.31 -2.87
C ILE A 350 -18.64 3.55 -4.28
N ILE A 351 -19.02 2.70 -5.24
CA ILE A 351 -18.64 2.81 -6.65
C ILE A 351 -19.87 2.98 -7.53
N ALA A 352 -19.71 3.63 -8.68
CA ALA A 352 -20.82 3.84 -9.60
C ALA A 352 -21.41 2.53 -10.13
N PRO A 353 -22.72 2.51 -10.46
CA PRO A 353 -23.42 1.31 -10.94
C PRO A 353 -22.77 0.62 -12.14
N SER A 354 -22.14 1.39 -13.02
CA SER A 354 -21.41 0.85 -14.18
C SER A 354 -20.32 -0.15 -13.82
N TYR A 355 -19.73 -0.08 -12.61
CA TYR A 355 -18.67 -0.97 -12.14
C TYR A 355 -19.18 -2.22 -11.39
N TRP A 356 -20.48 -2.33 -11.10
CA TRP A 356 -21.02 -3.40 -10.24
C TRP A 356 -20.82 -4.81 -10.77
N GLU A 357 -20.71 -5.00 -12.08
CA GLU A 357 -20.40 -6.30 -12.66
C GLU A 357 -19.08 -6.90 -12.15
N GLY A 358 -18.14 -6.06 -11.72
CA GLY A 358 -16.85 -6.46 -11.14
C GLY A 358 -16.90 -6.85 -9.68
N LEU A 359 -17.99 -6.63 -8.95
CA LEU A 359 -18.09 -6.92 -7.51
C LEU A 359 -17.87 -8.40 -7.18
N LYS A 360 -18.04 -9.30 -8.16
CA LYS A 360 -17.72 -10.74 -8.04
C LYS A 360 -16.26 -11.03 -7.67
N ILE A 361 -15.33 -10.08 -7.90
CA ILE A 361 -13.93 -10.25 -7.47
C ILE A 361 -13.69 -9.88 -6.00
N VAL A 362 -14.58 -9.11 -5.38
CA VAL A 362 -14.37 -8.61 -4.01
C VAL A 362 -14.11 -9.75 -3.01
N PRO A 363 -14.86 -10.85 -3.02
CA PRO A 363 -14.55 -12.00 -2.15
C PRO A 363 -13.15 -12.57 -2.39
N ILE A 364 -12.71 -12.67 -3.64
CA ILE A 364 -11.40 -13.20 -4.02
C ILE A 364 -10.28 -12.31 -3.47
N VAL A 365 -10.42 -10.99 -3.66
CA VAL A 365 -9.45 -9.99 -3.18
C VAL A 365 -9.42 -9.94 -1.64
N LEU A 366 -10.55 -10.09 -0.97
CA LEU A 366 -10.60 -10.17 0.49
C LEU A 366 -9.81 -11.38 1.01
N TRP A 367 -9.97 -12.55 0.40
CA TRP A 367 -9.16 -13.73 0.73
C TRP A 367 -7.66 -13.50 0.46
N ALA A 368 -7.33 -12.84 -0.66
CA ALA A 368 -5.94 -12.46 -0.94
C ALA A 368 -5.33 -11.60 0.19
N TYR A 369 -6.08 -10.63 0.69
CA TYR A 369 -5.63 -9.80 1.82
C TYR A 369 -5.54 -10.55 3.15
N VAL A 370 -6.43 -11.51 3.42
CA VAL A 370 -6.30 -12.40 4.58
C VAL A 370 -5.00 -13.19 4.50
N PHE A 371 -4.72 -13.83 3.36
CA PHE A 371 -3.48 -14.60 3.17
C PHE A 371 -2.23 -13.71 3.24
N GLN A 372 -2.28 -12.51 2.67
CA GLN A 372 -1.21 -11.53 2.78
C GLN A 372 -0.91 -11.15 4.24
N GLY A 373 -1.94 -10.90 5.04
CA GLY A 373 -1.76 -10.54 6.42
C GLY A 373 -1.27 -11.70 7.29
N VAL A 374 -1.72 -12.93 7.03
CA VAL A 374 -1.14 -14.13 7.67
C VAL A 374 0.33 -14.28 7.29
N TYR A 375 0.67 -14.09 6.00
CA TYR A 375 2.06 -14.10 5.55
C TYR A 375 2.91 -13.04 6.26
N PHE A 376 2.39 -11.81 6.48
CA PHE A 376 3.11 -10.80 7.24
C PHE A 376 3.39 -11.23 8.69
N ASN A 377 2.43 -11.86 9.36
CA ASN A 377 2.66 -12.41 10.69
C ASN A 377 3.70 -13.53 10.67
N LEU A 378 3.63 -14.42 9.69
CA LEU A 378 4.63 -15.46 9.52
C LEU A 378 6.03 -14.89 9.22
N SER A 379 6.14 -13.71 8.61
CA SER A 379 7.42 -13.10 8.25
C SER A 379 8.36 -12.84 9.43
N PHE A 380 7.86 -12.85 10.66
CA PHE A 380 8.68 -12.60 11.83
C PHE A 380 9.72 -13.70 12.08
N TRP A 381 9.49 -14.95 11.67
CA TRP A 381 10.49 -15.98 11.87
C TRP A 381 11.83 -15.66 11.20
N TYR A 382 11.82 -15.21 9.95
CA TYR A 382 13.08 -14.88 9.26
C TYR A 382 13.65 -13.50 9.66
N LYS A 383 12.82 -12.59 10.15
CA LYS A 383 13.26 -11.30 10.71
C LYS A 383 13.95 -11.49 12.07
N LEU A 384 13.43 -12.36 12.92
CA LEU A 384 13.95 -12.64 14.26
C LEU A 384 15.16 -13.57 14.25
N THR A 385 15.34 -14.37 13.20
CA THR A 385 16.49 -15.28 13.04
C THR A 385 17.57 -14.75 12.10
N ASP A 386 17.52 -13.46 11.73
CA ASP A 386 18.43 -12.79 10.80
C ASP A 386 18.53 -13.45 9.40
N LYS A 387 17.50 -14.23 9.01
CA LYS A 387 17.41 -14.91 7.73
C LYS A 387 16.53 -14.15 6.73
N THR A 388 16.69 -12.82 6.67
CA THR A 388 15.86 -11.91 5.83
C THR A 388 15.89 -12.23 4.34
N GLN A 389 16.85 -12.99 3.86
CA GLN A 389 16.93 -13.51 2.49
C GLN A 389 15.68 -14.30 2.08
N TRP A 390 15.03 -15.01 3.03
CA TRP A 390 13.78 -15.73 2.76
C TRP A 390 12.64 -14.81 2.33
N GLY A 391 12.60 -13.58 2.88
CA GLY A 391 11.65 -12.58 2.42
C GLY A 391 11.82 -12.24 0.92
N ALA A 392 13.06 -12.17 0.44
CA ALA A 392 13.34 -11.98 -0.98
C ALA A 392 12.91 -13.19 -1.83
N TYR A 393 13.26 -14.40 -1.41
CA TYR A 393 12.86 -15.62 -2.12
C TYR A 393 11.33 -15.77 -2.22
N PHE A 394 10.60 -15.56 -1.14
CA PHE A 394 9.13 -15.59 -1.17
C PHE A 394 8.56 -14.51 -2.09
N SER A 395 9.10 -13.30 -2.05
CA SER A 395 8.64 -12.24 -2.94
C SER A 395 8.92 -12.56 -4.42
N MET A 396 10.08 -13.15 -4.74
CA MET A 396 10.40 -13.59 -6.12
C MET A 396 9.46 -14.71 -6.58
N ILE A 397 9.22 -15.71 -5.74
CA ILE A 397 8.25 -16.78 -6.04
C ILE A 397 6.87 -16.19 -6.32
N GLY A 398 6.43 -15.22 -5.51
CA GLY A 398 5.16 -14.54 -5.70
C GLY A 398 5.08 -13.82 -7.05
N VAL A 399 6.13 -13.10 -7.45
CA VAL A 399 6.20 -12.43 -8.76
C VAL A 399 6.07 -13.45 -9.90
N VAL A 400 6.80 -14.56 -9.83
CA VAL A 400 6.73 -15.61 -10.86
C VAL A 400 5.32 -16.21 -10.97
N ILE A 401 4.67 -16.50 -9.83
CA ILE A 401 3.29 -17.01 -9.79
C ILE A 401 2.33 -15.99 -10.41
N THR A 402 2.44 -14.71 -10.02
CA THR A 402 1.59 -13.65 -10.56
C THR A 402 1.75 -13.54 -12.06
N ILE A 403 2.97 -13.48 -12.58
CA ILE A 403 3.23 -13.43 -14.04
C ILE A 403 2.64 -14.65 -14.74
N ALA A 404 2.87 -15.84 -14.21
CA ALA A 404 2.35 -17.07 -14.83
C ALA A 404 0.83 -17.07 -14.94
N ILE A 405 0.13 -16.64 -13.87
CA ILE A 405 -1.34 -16.56 -13.88
C ILE A 405 -1.82 -15.47 -14.83
N GLN A 406 -1.17 -14.30 -14.85
CA GLN A 406 -1.52 -13.22 -15.78
C GLN A 406 -1.40 -13.68 -17.24
N VAL A 407 -0.27 -14.27 -17.62
CA VAL A 407 -0.03 -14.74 -19.00
C VAL A 407 -1.01 -15.83 -19.43
N LEU A 408 -1.29 -16.79 -18.54
CA LEU A 408 -2.09 -17.98 -18.89
C LEU A 408 -3.60 -17.73 -18.84
N PHE A 409 -4.07 -16.91 -17.91
CA PHE A 409 -5.50 -16.80 -17.61
C PHE A 409 -6.12 -15.45 -17.95
N VAL A 410 -5.39 -14.33 -17.96
CA VAL A 410 -5.96 -13.02 -18.36
C VAL A 410 -6.55 -13.06 -19.77
N PRO A 411 -5.90 -13.69 -20.78
CA PRO A 411 -6.50 -13.80 -22.12
C PRO A 411 -7.86 -14.49 -22.15
N ARG A 412 -8.15 -15.36 -21.16
CA ARG A 412 -9.37 -16.21 -21.13
C ARG A 412 -10.48 -15.65 -20.25
N ILE A 413 -10.13 -15.17 -19.05
CA ILE A 413 -11.09 -14.76 -18.01
C ILE A 413 -10.92 -13.31 -17.54
N GLY A 414 -10.10 -12.51 -18.25
CA GLY A 414 -9.93 -11.08 -18.01
C GLY A 414 -9.51 -10.74 -16.57
N TYR A 415 -10.11 -9.70 -16.02
CA TYR A 415 -9.78 -9.18 -14.69
C TYR A 415 -10.00 -10.15 -13.52
N ILE A 416 -10.79 -11.22 -13.72
CA ILE A 416 -10.95 -12.26 -12.68
C ILE A 416 -9.61 -12.97 -12.46
N ALA A 417 -8.83 -13.20 -13.53
CA ALA A 417 -7.48 -13.79 -13.41
C ALA A 417 -6.56 -12.90 -12.55
N SER A 418 -6.67 -11.58 -12.69
CA SER A 418 -5.90 -10.63 -11.89
C SER A 418 -6.24 -10.73 -10.39
N ALA A 419 -7.52 -10.87 -10.04
CA ALA A 419 -7.92 -11.11 -8.66
C ALA A 419 -7.40 -12.46 -8.12
N LEU A 420 -7.52 -13.52 -8.92
CA LEU A 420 -7.03 -14.86 -8.58
C LEU A 420 -5.52 -14.90 -8.43
N SER A 421 -4.77 -14.15 -9.25
CA SER A 421 -3.30 -14.11 -9.17
C SER A 421 -2.83 -13.66 -7.81
N GLY A 422 -3.44 -12.60 -7.25
CA GLY A 422 -3.15 -12.13 -5.89
C GLY A 422 -3.49 -13.16 -4.82
N ALA A 423 -4.66 -13.80 -4.90
CA ALA A 423 -5.10 -14.78 -3.92
C ALA A 423 -4.20 -16.04 -3.93
N ILE A 424 -3.90 -16.59 -5.10
CA ILE A 424 -3.05 -17.77 -5.26
C ILE A 424 -1.60 -17.45 -4.85
N CYS A 425 -1.07 -16.29 -5.27
CA CYS A 425 0.26 -15.84 -4.90
C CYS A 425 0.42 -15.79 -3.38
N TYR A 426 -0.42 -15.04 -2.68
CA TYR A 426 -0.32 -14.90 -1.24
C TYR A 426 -0.63 -16.19 -0.48
N PHE A 427 -1.51 -17.04 -0.98
CA PHE A 427 -1.76 -18.36 -0.42
C PHE A 427 -0.50 -19.23 -0.47
N ILE A 428 0.14 -19.32 -1.64
CA ILE A 428 1.34 -20.16 -1.81
C ILE A 428 2.50 -19.65 -0.96
N ILE A 429 2.81 -18.35 -0.98
CA ILE A 429 3.90 -17.81 -0.19
C ILE A 429 3.63 -17.90 1.33
N MET A 430 2.37 -17.80 1.75
CA MET A 430 1.94 -18.02 3.13
C MET A 430 2.24 -19.46 3.56
N VAL A 431 1.81 -20.44 2.76
CA VAL A 431 2.05 -21.87 3.05
C VAL A 431 3.54 -22.18 3.06
N LEU A 432 4.30 -21.71 2.09
CA LEU A 432 5.75 -21.90 2.03
C LEU A 432 6.44 -21.26 3.24
N SER A 433 6.06 -20.05 3.62
CA SER A 433 6.62 -19.36 4.79
C SER A 433 6.34 -20.12 6.09
N TYR A 434 5.16 -20.73 6.23
CA TYR A 434 4.84 -21.58 7.38
C TYR A 434 5.68 -22.87 7.39
N LEU A 435 5.71 -23.61 6.26
CA LEU A 435 6.41 -24.89 6.16
C LEU A 435 7.92 -24.77 6.37
N ILE A 436 8.52 -23.71 5.86
CA ILE A 436 9.95 -23.45 6.01
C ILE A 436 10.23 -22.85 7.39
N GLY A 437 9.39 -21.91 7.84
CA GLY A 437 9.56 -21.18 9.11
C GLY A 437 9.56 -22.10 10.32
N ARG A 438 8.70 -23.13 10.36
CA ARG A 438 8.65 -24.10 11.46
C ARG A 438 9.95 -24.89 11.66
N LYS A 439 10.83 -24.95 10.65
CA LYS A 439 12.15 -25.58 10.75
C LYS A 439 13.20 -24.67 11.40
N HIS A 440 12.95 -23.38 11.45
CA HIS A 440 13.89 -22.36 11.93
C HIS A 440 13.47 -21.74 13.27
N LEU A 441 12.18 -21.49 13.44
CA LEU A 441 11.60 -20.97 14.68
C LEU A 441 10.25 -21.66 14.91
N THR A 442 10.20 -22.53 15.92
CA THR A 442 8.98 -23.27 16.27
C THR A 442 8.06 -22.35 17.09
N ILE A 443 7.05 -21.77 16.44
CA ILE A 443 5.97 -21.03 17.09
C ILE A 443 4.77 -21.98 17.23
N PRO A 444 4.20 -22.16 18.42
CA PRO A 444 3.09 -23.09 18.67
C PRO A 444 1.75 -22.49 18.20
N TYR A 445 1.58 -22.30 16.89
CA TYR A 445 0.33 -21.82 16.34
C TYR A 445 -0.84 -22.77 16.64
N ASP A 446 -1.95 -22.23 17.13
CA ASP A 446 -3.19 -22.99 17.38
C ASP A 446 -3.92 -23.28 16.05
N LEU A 447 -3.33 -24.19 15.25
CA LEU A 447 -3.88 -24.57 13.94
C LEU A 447 -5.28 -25.18 14.06
N LYS A 448 -5.60 -25.84 15.19
CA LYS A 448 -6.93 -26.41 15.41
C LYS A 448 -7.99 -25.32 15.50
N SER A 449 -7.78 -24.29 16.30
CA SER A 449 -8.71 -23.16 16.39
C SER A 449 -8.77 -22.39 15.08
N ILE A 450 -7.62 -22.12 14.45
CA ILE A 450 -7.56 -21.45 13.13
C ILE A 450 -8.37 -22.24 12.10
N GLY A 451 -8.20 -23.57 12.03
CA GLY A 451 -8.95 -24.43 11.12
C GLY A 451 -10.45 -24.41 11.39
N ILE A 452 -10.87 -24.42 12.65
CA ILE A 452 -12.29 -24.33 13.02
C ILE A 452 -12.90 -23.00 12.57
N TYR A 453 -12.22 -21.86 12.83
CA TYR A 453 -12.72 -20.55 12.39
C TYR A 453 -12.74 -20.42 10.87
N THR A 454 -11.76 -20.98 10.17
CA THR A 454 -11.76 -21.05 8.71
C THR A 454 -12.96 -21.85 8.21
N LEU A 455 -13.21 -23.02 8.79
CA LEU A 455 -14.36 -23.87 8.41
C LEU A 455 -15.69 -23.16 8.67
N ILE A 456 -15.85 -22.52 9.84
CA ILE A 456 -17.04 -21.73 10.17
C ILE A 456 -17.24 -20.61 9.12
N THR A 457 -16.19 -19.87 8.81
CA THR A 457 -16.24 -18.77 7.83
C THR A 457 -16.67 -19.29 6.46
N VAL A 458 -16.06 -20.36 5.97
CA VAL A 458 -16.40 -20.98 4.67
C VAL A 458 -17.83 -21.53 4.69
N ALA A 459 -18.27 -22.17 5.78
CA ALA A 459 -19.62 -22.67 5.92
C ALA A 459 -20.67 -21.55 5.91
N LEU A 460 -20.43 -20.46 6.64
CA LEU A 460 -21.33 -19.28 6.66
C LEU A 460 -21.41 -18.62 5.28
N LEU A 461 -20.30 -18.49 4.57
CA LEU A 461 -20.29 -18.00 3.19
C LEU A 461 -21.04 -18.96 2.24
N GLY A 462 -20.82 -20.27 2.39
CA GLY A 462 -21.52 -21.30 1.61
C GLY A 462 -23.03 -21.21 1.81
N ILE A 463 -23.49 -21.13 3.07
CA ILE A 463 -24.93 -20.97 3.39
C ILE A 463 -25.46 -19.69 2.75
N TYR A 464 -24.77 -18.57 2.90
CA TYR A 464 -25.19 -17.28 2.35
C TYR A 464 -25.35 -17.32 0.81
N TYR A 465 -24.35 -17.86 0.10
CA TYR A 465 -24.40 -17.96 -1.36
C TYR A 465 -25.42 -18.99 -1.85
N LEU A 466 -25.60 -20.11 -1.15
CA LEU A 466 -26.64 -21.09 -1.46
C LEU A 466 -28.03 -20.48 -1.32
N LEU A 467 -28.30 -19.75 -0.23
CA LEU A 467 -29.56 -19.05 -0.05
C LEU A 467 -29.79 -17.99 -1.13
N LYS A 468 -28.76 -17.22 -1.46
CA LYS A 468 -28.81 -16.20 -2.53
C LYS A 468 -29.05 -16.82 -3.93
N GLY A 469 -28.56 -18.03 -4.18
CA GLY A 469 -28.76 -18.75 -5.44
C GLY A 469 -30.09 -19.51 -5.53
N CYS A 470 -30.59 -20.07 -4.42
CA CYS A 470 -31.82 -20.88 -4.40
C CYS A 470 -33.10 -20.02 -4.35
N ILE A 471 -33.03 -18.83 -3.74
CA ILE A 471 -34.20 -17.99 -3.51
C ILE A 471 -34.17 -16.82 -4.49
N THR A 472 -34.73 -17.05 -5.68
CA THR A 472 -34.91 -16.01 -6.69
C THR A 472 -36.12 -15.14 -6.32
N GLY A 473 -35.95 -13.82 -6.40
CA GLY A 473 -37.04 -12.85 -6.16
C GLY A 473 -37.05 -12.18 -4.78
N TRP A 474 -36.13 -12.56 -3.88
CA TRP A 474 -35.96 -11.83 -2.63
C TRP A 474 -35.22 -10.49 -2.85
N ASN A 475 -35.68 -9.46 -2.12
CA ASN A 475 -35.03 -8.16 -2.13
C ASN A 475 -33.63 -8.25 -1.50
N GLU A 476 -32.69 -7.44 -1.97
CA GLU A 476 -31.33 -7.33 -1.41
C GLU A 476 -31.31 -7.10 0.10
N TYR A 477 -32.31 -6.39 0.65
CA TYR A 477 -32.45 -6.16 2.09
C TYR A 477 -32.67 -7.44 2.91
N ILE A 478 -33.37 -8.44 2.34
CA ILE A 478 -33.59 -9.73 3.04
C ILE A 478 -32.27 -10.49 3.14
N PHE A 479 -31.44 -10.47 2.08
CA PHE A 479 -30.11 -11.08 2.13
C PHE A 479 -29.19 -10.36 3.10
N MET A 480 -29.32 -9.04 3.28
CA MET A 480 -28.60 -8.30 4.32
C MET A 480 -29.03 -8.73 5.73
N ILE A 481 -30.32 -8.97 5.96
CA ILE A 481 -30.81 -9.49 7.25
C ILE A 481 -30.24 -10.89 7.51
N VAL A 482 -30.30 -11.79 6.51
CA VAL A 482 -29.70 -13.13 6.61
C VAL A 482 -28.20 -13.02 6.90
N GLY A 483 -27.50 -12.17 6.19
CA GLY A 483 -26.08 -11.88 6.43
C GLY A 483 -25.81 -11.38 7.85
N THR A 484 -26.65 -10.49 8.36
CA THR A 484 -26.57 -9.98 9.75
C THR A 484 -26.74 -11.11 10.76
N LEU A 485 -27.69 -12.01 10.56
CA LEU A 485 -27.91 -13.17 11.45
C LEU A 485 -26.70 -14.13 11.43
N LEU A 486 -26.16 -14.41 10.25
CA LEU A 486 -24.96 -15.25 10.10
C LEU A 486 -23.74 -14.58 10.73
N PHE A 487 -23.59 -13.27 10.57
CA PHE A 487 -22.52 -12.49 11.21
C PHE A 487 -22.64 -12.48 12.73
N ALA A 488 -23.86 -12.27 13.26
CA ALA A 488 -24.13 -12.38 14.68
C ALA A 488 -23.81 -13.78 15.24
N LEU A 489 -24.13 -14.84 14.49
CA LEU A 489 -23.76 -16.21 14.83
C LEU A 489 -22.24 -16.36 14.96
N TYR A 490 -21.46 -15.82 14.00
CA TYR A 490 -20.00 -15.84 14.09
C TYR A 490 -19.48 -15.14 15.36
N ILE A 491 -20.02 -13.95 15.68
CA ILE A 491 -19.63 -13.19 16.86
C ILE A 491 -19.97 -13.98 18.15
N VAL A 492 -21.15 -14.61 18.23
CA VAL A 492 -21.55 -15.43 19.40
C VAL A 492 -20.62 -16.63 19.58
N LEU A 493 -20.24 -17.29 18.48
CA LEU A 493 -19.29 -18.41 18.52
C LEU A 493 -17.91 -17.95 19.02
N PHE A 494 -17.42 -16.80 18.52
CA PHE A 494 -16.18 -16.19 19.00
C PHE A 494 -16.26 -15.83 20.49
N TYR A 495 -17.35 -15.17 20.91
CA TYR A 495 -17.56 -14.78 22.30
C TYR A 495 -17.54 -16.02 23.24
N ARG A 496 -18.28 -17.06 22.89
CA ARG A 496 -18.38 -18.28 23.71
C ARG A 496 -17.06 -19.03 23.82
N LYS A 497 -16.31 -19.12 22.73
CA LYS A 497 -15.10 -19.95 22.65
C LYS A 497 -13.85 -19.25 23.19
N ASP A 498 -13.62 -18.00 22.80
CA ASP A 498 -12.36 -17.33 23.05
C ASP A 498 -12.46 -16.06 23.92
N LEU A 499 -13.45 -15.20 23.67
CA LEU A 499 -13.56 -13.91 24.37
C LEU A 499 -13.93 -14.09 25.85
N ARG A 500 -14.84 -15.00 26.17
CA ARG A 500 -15.23 -15.31 27.54
C ARG A 500 -14.06 -15.85 28.37
N PHE A 501 -13.16 -16.59 27.73
CA PHE A 501 -11.94 -17.10 28.35
C PHE A 501 -10.93 -15.99 28.65
N LEU A 502 -10.75 -15.03 27.73
CA LEU A 502 -9.89 -13.86 27.92
C LEU A 502 -10.39 -12.95 29.05
N LEU A 503 -11.72 -12.73 29.14
CA LEU A 503 -12.32 -11.90 30.20
C LEU A 503 -12.25 -12.54 31.57
N LYS A 504 -12.21 -13.88 31.66
CA LYS A 504 -12.04 -14.61 32.93
C LYS A 504 -10.59 -14.71 33.41
N ARG A 505 -9.60 -14.46 32.52
CA ARG A 505 -8.17 -14.52 32.84
C ARG A 505 -7.61 -13.18 33.37
N LYS A 506 -8.43 -12.14 33.40
CA LYS A 506 -8.19 -10.86 34.10
C LYS A 506 -8.83 -10.92 35.48
#